data_0422f92f78d1c8f3091e19a0ae0da82e
#
_entry.id   0422f92f78d1c8f3091e19a0ae0da82e
#
_cell.length_a   1.000
_cell.length_b   1.000
_cell.length_c   1.000
_cell.angle_alpha   90.00
_cell.angle_beta   90.00
_cell.angle_gamma   90.00
#
_symmetry.space_group_name_H-M   'P 1'
#
loop_
_entity.id
_entity.type
_entity.pdbx_description
1 polymer ?
#
loop_
_entity_poly.entity_id
_entity_poly.type
_entity_poly.pdbx_seq_one_letter_code
_entity_poly.pdbx_strand_id
1 'polypeptide(L)'
;MVGIMIRKATMQDIPRIAEIIVFGKRVAYRPIFNNDVVSFNELQVINVIEEYRNNPTLVDNMLVYDDGIVKGVINRVFEEDTVEISEFYVEPFFKGNGIGKELIQQVISEARMSKKSRIFLWVIEDNLSARKFYENNGFVASGKTCLIEGTTKTDMCYELIL
;
A
#
# COMPACT_ATOMS: atom_id res chain seq x y z
N MET A 1 -4.31 13.79 -25.02
CA MET A 1 -4.71 12.58 -24.25
C MET A 1 -3.59 12.23 -23.29
N VAL A 2 -3.88 12.09 -22.01
CA VAL A 2 -2.89 11.70 -21.02
C VAL A 2 -2.92 10.16 -20.91
N GLY A 3 -1.77 9.53 -21.15
CA GLY A 3 -1.63 8.09 -20.96
C GLY A 3 -1.47 7.73 -19.48
N ILE A 4 -1.61 6.43 -19.17
CA ILE A 4 -1.33 5.90 -17.83
C ILE A 4 0.19 5.91 -17.62
N MET A 5 0.62 6.37 -16.46
CA MET A 5 2.01 6.34 -16.04
C MET A 5 2.11 5.86 -14.59
N ILE A 6 2.91 4.82 -14.38
CA ILE A 6 3.39 4.49 -13.04
C ILE A 6 4.77 5.09 -12.91
N ARG A 7 4.92 6.01 -11.96
CA ARG A 7 6.14 6.78 -11.80
C ARG A 7 6.52 6.95 -10.33
N LYS A 8 7.75 7.34 -10.08
CA LYS A 8 8.17 7.69 -8.71
C LYS A 8 7.36 8.87 -8.20
N ALA A 9 6.98 8.81 -6.94
CA ALA A 9 6.35 9.93 -6.25
C ALA A 9 7.36 11.07 -6.08
N THR A 10 6.84 12.29 -6.05
CA THR A 10 7.60 13.51 -5.78
C THR A 10 7.02 14.22 -4.57
N MET A 11 7.74 15.20 -4.05
CA MET A 11 7.25 16.02 -2.93
C MET A 11 5.92 16.73 -3.24
N GLN A 12 5.66 17.02 -4.52
CA GLN A 12 4.41 17.65 -4.95
C GLN A 12 3.21 16.71 -4.86
N ASP A 13 3.44 15.40 -4.84
CA ASP A 13 2.38 14.40 -4.74
C ASP A 13 1.91 14.18 -3.30
N ILE A 14 2.64 14.69 -2.30
CA ILE A 14 2.38 14.40 -0.88
C ILE A 14 0.92 14.66 -0.48
N PRO A 15 0.30 15.81 -0.80
CA PRO A 15 -1.10 16.04 -0.40
C PRO A 15 -2.05 14.98 -0.96
N ARG A 16 -1.85 14.60 -2.21
CA ARG A 16 -2.71 13.59 -2.86
C ARG A 16 -2.44 12.19 -2.34
N ILE A 17 -1.18 11.83 -2.11
CA ILE A 17 -0.81 10.56 -1.48
C ILE A 17 -1.45 10.46 -0.09
N ALA A 18 -1.40 11.51 0.69
CA ALA A 18 -2.00 11.55 2.03
C ALA A 18 -3.52 11.28 1.99
N GLU A 19 -4.24 11.88 1.04
CA GLU A 19 -5.66 11.61 0.85
C GLU A 19 -5.89 10.12 0.54
N ILE A 20 -5.15 9.56 -0.41
CA ILE A 20 -5.31 8.17 -0.83
C ILE A 20 -5.05 7.22 0.34
N ILE A 21 -3.99 7.44 1.10
CA ILE A 21 -3.64 6.61 2.26
C ILE A 21 -4.72 6.73 3.35
N VAL A 22 -5.11 7.93 3.73
CA VAL A 22 -6.08 8.15 4.81
C VAL A 22 -7.44 7.60 4.43
N PHE A 23 -7.93 7.92 3.25
CA PHE A 23 -9.24 7.43 2.79
C PHE A 23 -9.23 5.93 2.57
N GLY A 24 -8.14 5.39 2.02
CA GLY A 24 -7.97 3.95 1.87
C GLY A 24 -7.98 3.21 3.20
N LYS A 25 -7.28 3.73 4.20
CA LYS A 25 -7.28 3.16 5.56
C LYS A 25 -8.66 3.23 6.21
N ARG A 26 -9.37 4.34 6.09
CA ARG A 26 -10.72 4.47 6.64
C ARG A 26 -11.66 3.43 6.05
N VAL A 27 -11.64 3.25 4.74
CA VAL A 27 -12.49 2.27 4.06
C VAL A 27 -12.12 0.83 4.45
N ALA A 28 -10.83 0.51 4.52
CA ALA A 28 -10.35 -0.84 4.80
C ALA A 28 -10.46 -1.21 6.28
N TYR A 29 -10.12 -0.30 7.18
CA TYR A 29 -9.87 -0.63 8.59
C TYR A 29 -11.00 -0.27 9.54
N ARG A 30 -11.81 0.74 9.23
CA ARG A 30 -12.96 1.09 10.07
C ARG A 30 -13.91 -0.10 10.31
N PRO A 31 -14.28 -0.88 9.27
CA PRO A 31 -15.11 -2.07 9.48
C PRO A 31 -14.47 -3.16 10.33
N ILE A 32 -13.13 -3.20 10.38
CA ILE A 32 -12.37 -4.23 11.11
C ILE A 32 -12.20 -3.84 12.58
N PHE A 33 -11.73 -2.62 12.83
CA PHE A 33 -11.40 -2.17 14.19
C PHE A 33 -12.56 -1.50 14.92
N ASN A 34 -13.54 -0.95 14.18
CA ASN A 34 -14.70 -0.23 14.73
C ASN A 34 -14.31 0.85 15.74
N ASN A 35 -13.26 1.59 15.45
CA ASN A 35 -12.75 2.64 16.30
C ASN A 35 -12.73 3.99 15.55
N ASP A 36 -13.81 4.75 15.74
CA ASP A 36 -14.00 6.03 15.04
C ASP A 36 -13.02 7.11 15.51
N VAL A 37 -12.56 7.04 16.76
CA VAL A 37 -11.53 7.96 17.26
C VAL A 37 -10.23 7.78 16.48
N VAL A 38 -9.77 6.56 16.29
CA VAL A 38 -8.60 6.26 15.48
C VAL A 38 -8.84 6.64 14.01
N SER A 39 -9.98 6.25 13.46
CA SER A 39 -10.27 6.46 12.03
C SER A 39 -10.41 7.93 11.63
N PHE A 40 -10.93 8.79 12.51
CA PHE A 40 -11.28 10.17 12.16
C PHE A 40 -10.54 11.24 12.97
N ASN A 41 -10.14 10.95 14.21
CA ASN A 41 -9.42 11.93 15.02
C ASN A 41 -7.91 11.75 14.96
N GLU A 42 -7.40 10.53 14.95
CA GLU A 42 -5.97 10.26 14.91
C GLU A 42 -5.45 10.18 13.46
N LEU A 43 -6.19 9.51 12.59
CA LEU A 43 -5.84 9.36 11.18
C LEU A 43 -6.37 10.55 10.38
N GLN A 44 -5.54 11.58 10.20
CA GLN A 44 -5.90 12.79 9.49
C GLN A 44 -4.94 13.09 8.35
N VAL A 45 -5.47 13.61 7.25
CA VAL A 45 -4.70 13.96 6.04
C VAL A 45 -3.55 14.92 6.38
N ILE A 46 -3.82 15.94 7.19
CA ILE A 46 -2.79 16.92 7.54
C ILE A 46 -1.60 16.29 8.28
N ASN A 47 -1.86 15.32 9.15
CA ASN A 47 -0.81 14.65 9.91
C ASN A 47 0.12 13.85 8.99
N VAL A 48 -0.43 13.18 8.00
CA VAL A 48 0.35 12.42 7.00
C VAL A 48 1.15 13.38 6.12
N ILE A 49 0.57 14.51 5.72
CA ILE A 49 1.26 15.54 4.94
C ILE A 49 2.47 16.08 5.72
N GLU A 50 2.27 16.42 6.99
CA GLU A 50 3.35 16.93 7.84
C GLU A 50 4.45 15.90 8.06
N GLU A 51 4.09 14.65 8.32
CA GLU A 51 5.05 13.54 8.47
C GLU A 51 5.92 13.40 7.23
N TYR A 52 5.33 13.36 6.05
CA TYR A 52 6.06 13.15 4.80
C TYR A 52 6.90 14.37 4.40
N ARG A 53 6.42 15.57 4.68
CA ARG A 53 7.21 16.80 4.44
C ARG A 53 8.40 16.91 5.37
N ASN A 54 8.25 16.45 6.61
CA ASN A 54 9.35 16.45 7.59
C ASN A 54 10.31 15.28 7.39
N ASN A 55 9.88 14.21 6.74
CA ASN A 55 10.67 13.02 6.44
C ASN A 55 10.56 12.67 4.95
N PRO A 56 11.20 13.44 4.06
CA PRO A 56 11.05 13.24 2.61
C PRO A 56 11.49 11.85 2.13
N THR A 57 12.38 11.18 2.87
CA THR A 57 12.84 9.83 2.55
C THR A 57 11.69 8.79 2.55
N LEU A 58 10.59 9.07 3.24
CA LEU A 58 9.40 8.20 3.22
C LEU A 58 8.74 8.14 1.83
N VAL A 59 8.97 9.16 1.01
CA VAL A 59 8.40 9.27 -0.34
C VAL A 59 9.30 8.63 -1.41
N ASP A 60 10.59 8.47 -1.11
CA ASP A 60 11.59 8.02 -2.09
C ASP A 60 11.30 6.61 -2.64
N ASN A 61 10.64 5.77 -1.86
CA ASN A 61 10.33 4.38 -2.22
C ASN A 61 8.89 4.20 -2.73
N MET A 62 8.18 5.29 -2.96
CA MET A 62 6.80 5.24 -3.42
C MET A 62 6.69 5.36 -4.94
N LEU A 63 5.79 4.56 -5.50
CA LEU A 63 5.28 4.73 -6.86
C LEU A 63 3.85 5.22 -6.80
N VAL A 64 3.48 6.06 -7.76
CA VAL A 64 2.09 6.49 -7.93
C VAL A 64 1.59 6.08 -9.32
N TYR A 65 0.30 5.79 -9.37
CA TYR A 65 -0.43 5.61 -10.63
C TYR A 65 -1.01 6.95 -11.04
N ASP A 66 -0.60 7.45 -12.19
CA ASP A 66 -0.97 8.78 -12.70
C ASP A 66 -1.48 8.67 -14.13
N ASP A 67 -2.71 9.03 -14.35
CA ASP A 67 -3.32 9.14 -15.70
C ASP A 67 -3.78 10.57 -15.99
N GLY A 68 -3.15 11.54 -15.34
CA GLY A 68 -3.57 12.94 -15.25
C GLY A 68 -4.14 13.27 -13.88
N ILE A 69 -4.51 12.25 -13.14
CA ILE A 69 -4.93 12.30 -11.73
C ILE A 69 -4.21 11.16 -11.02
N VAL A 70 -3.56 11.45 -9.90
CA VAL A 70 -2.95 10.39 -9.07
C VAL A 70 -4.08 9.61 -8.38
N LYS A 71 -4.17 8.32 -8.64
CA LYS A 71 -5.26 7.43 -8.21
C LYS A 71 -4.84 6.28 -7.32
N GLY A 72 -3.55 6.05 -7.18
CA GLY A 72 -3.02 4.97 -6.36
C GLY A 72 -1.59 5.21 -5.96
N VAL A 73 -1.17 4.55 -4.89
CA VAL A 73 0.19 4.62 -4.34
C VAL A 73 0.60 3.25 -3.83
N ILE A 74 1.85 2.91 -4.01
CA ILE A 74 2.48 1.72 -3.44
C ILE A 74 3.89 2.05 -2.99
N ASN A 75 4.18 1.76 -1.73
CA ASN A 75 5.53 1.86 -1.19
C ASN A 75 6.22 0.51 -1.30
N ARG A 76 7.47 0.48 -1.77
CA ARG A 76 8.28 -0.73 -1.77
C ARG A 76 9.69 -0.42 -1.30
N VAL A 77 10.18 -1.28 -0.41
CA VAL A 77 11.52 -1.17 0.17
C VAL A 77 12.35 -2.35 -0.31
N PHE A 78 13.45 -2.05 -1.01
CA PHE A 78 14.38 -3.06 -1.52
C PHE A 78 15.43 -3.34 -0.46
N GLU A 79 15.46 -4.58 0.03
CA GLU A 79 16.50 -5.11 0.90
C GLU A 79 17.50 -5.91 0.08
N GLU A 80 18.45 -6.57 0.74
CA GLU A 80 19.49 -7.34 0.04
C GLU A 80 18.90 -8.37 -0.92
N ASP A 81 17.96 -9.18 -0.47
CA ASP A 81 17.38 -10.29 -1.23
C ASP A 81 15.86 -10.20 -1.39
N THR A 82 15.21 -9.30 -0.69
CA THR A 82 13.76 -9.20 -0.64
C THR A 82 13.25 -7.80 -0.98
N VAL A 83 11.95 -7.72 -1.26
CA VAL A 83 11.23 -6.45 -1.37
C VAL A 83 10.04 -6.51 -0.41
N GLU A 84 9.90 -5.50 0.43
CA GLU A 84 8.70 -5.32 1.25
C GLU A 84 7.75 -4.31 0.60
N ILE A 85 6.49 -4.68 0.48
CA ILE A 85 5.41 -3.76 0.07
C ILE A 85 4.71 -3.27 1.32
N SER A 86 4.52 -1.95 1.41
CA SER A 86 3.73 -1.29 2.44
C SER A 86 2.97 -0.12 1.84
N GLU A 87 2.08 0.51 2.62
CA GLU A 87 1.31 1.70 2.18
C GLU A 87 0.78 1.57 0.75
N PHE A 88 0.06 0.50 0.49
CA PHE A 88 -0.49 0.18 -0.83
C PHE A 88 -2.00 0.45 -0.82
N TYR A 89 -2.41 1.52 -1.49
CA TYR A 89 -3.81 1.96 -1.54
C TYR A 89 -4.19 2.49 -2.92
N VAL A 90 -5.43 2.23 -3.30
CA VAL A 90 -6.09 2.86 -4.45
C VAL A 90 -7.16 3.80 -3.92
N GLU A 91 -7.27 4.98 -4.51
CA GLU A 91 -8.35 5.92 -4.19
C GLU A 91 -9.70 5.19 -4.24
N PRO A 92 -10.50 5.23 -3.15
CA PRO A 92 -11.74 4.46 -3.10
C PRO A 92 -12.72 4.71 -4.25
N PHE A 93 -12.75 5.93 -4.80
CA PHE A 93 -13.61 6.26 -5.95
C PHE A 93 -13.20 5.55 -7.24
N PHE A 94 -11.97 5.07 -7.33
CA PHE A 94 -11.42 4.45 -8.54
C PHE A 94 -11.13 2.96 -8.38
N LYS A 95 -11.60 2.34 -7.31
CA LYS A 95 -11.47 0.88 -7.12
C LYS A 95 -12.21 0.11 -8.22
N GLY A 96 -11.71 -1.10 -8.51
CA GLY A 96 -12.31 -1.97 -9.52
C GLY A 96 -11.90 -1.68 -10.96
N ASN A 97 -10.94 -0.79 -11.18
CA ASN A 97 -10.45 -0.39 -12.51
C ASN A 97 -9.05 -0.95 -12.84
N GLY A 98 -8.55 -1.91 -12.06
CA GLY A 98 -7.27 -2.55 -12.32
C GLY A 98 -6.04 -1.76 -11.87
N ILE A 99 -6.20 -0.63 -11.19
CA ILE A 99 -5.09 0.23 -10.75
C ILE A 99 -4.17 -0.51 -9.78
N GLY A 100 -4.73 -1.19 -8.79
CA GLY A 100 -3.95 -1.98 -7.84
C GLY A 100 -3.15 -3.09 -8.53
N LYS A 101 -3.76 -3.77 -9.49
CA LYS A 101 -3.09 -4.81 -10.27
C LYS A 101 -1.90 -4.25 -11.04
N GLU A 102 -2.05 -3.12 -11.69
CA GLU A 102 -0.95 -2.49 -12.45
C GLU A 102 0.18 -2.06 -11.52
N LEU A 103 -0.13 -1.50 -10.36
CA LEU A 103 0.89 -1.11 -9.39
C LEU A 103 1.67 -2.31 -8.86
N ILE A 104 0.99 -3.38 -8.45
CA ILE A 104 1.68 -4.56 -7.90
C ILE A 104 2.49 -5.29 -8.99
N GLN A 105 2.00 -5.34 -10.22
CA GLN A 105 2.73 -5.91 -11.35
C GLN A 105 4.01 -5.13 -11.65
N GLN A 106 3.99 -3.81 -11.52
CA GLN A 106 5.18 -2.98 -11.66
C GLN A 106 6.24 -3.35 -10.62
N VAL A 107 5.83 -3.51 -9.35
CA VAL A 107 6.75 -3.89 -8.28
C VAL A 107 7.32 -5.30 -8.52
N ILE A 108 6.49 -6.25 -8.95
CA ILE A 108 6.94 -7.60 -9.29
C ILE A 108 7.99 -7.56 -10.39
N SER A 109 7.75 -6.77 -11.44
CA SER A 109 8.70 -6.60 -12.53
C SER A 109 10.04 -5.99 -12.04
N GLU A 110 9.99 -4.93 -11.24
CA GLU A 110 11.18 -4.32 -10.67
C GLU A 110 11.98 -5.31 -9.80
N ALA A 111 11.29 -6.09 -8.98
CA ALA A 111 11.92 -7.08 -8.11
C ALA A 111 12.65 -8.18 -8.92
N ARG A 112 12.00 -8.67 -9.98
CA ARG A 112 12.62 -9.64 -10.89
C ARG A 112 13.83 -9.07 -11.61
N MET A 113 13.73 -7.86 -12.14
CA MET A 113 14.85 -7.19 -12.80
C MET A 113 16.03 -6.95 -11.86
N SER A 114 15.75 -6.71 -10.59
CA SER A 114 16.76 -6.54 -9.53
C SER A 114 17.23 -7.86 -8.93
N LYS A 115 16.80 -9.00 -9.48
CA LYS A 115 17.17 -10.35 -9.08
C LYS A 115 16.89 -10.64 -7.59
N LYS A 116 15.79 -10.10 -7.07
CA LYS A 116 15.32 -10.41 -5.71
C LYS A 116 14.68 -11.79 -5.69
N SER A 117 14.74 -12.46 -4.55
CA SER A 117 14.18 -13.81 -4.41
C SER A 117 12.73 -13.81 -3.95
N ARG A 118 12.28 -12.77 -3.26
CA ARG A 118 10.98 -12.75 -2.61
C ARG A 118 10.44 -11.33 -2.44
N ILE A 119 9.12 -11.20 -2.63
CA ILE A 119 8.36 -10.03 -2.20
C ILE A 119 7.49 -10.45 -1.03
N PHE A 120 7.38 -9.64 0.00
CA PHE A 120 6.49 -9.91 1.13
C PHE A 120 5.74 -8.64 1.58
N LEU A 121 4.65 -8.86 2.27
CA LEU A 121 3.82 -7.81 2.84
C LEU A 121 3.04 -8.35 4.03
N TRP A 122 2.48 -7.43 4.81
CA TRP A 122 1.60 -7.76 5.92
C TRP A 122 0.18 -7.30 5.60
N VAL A 123 -0.80 -8.14 5.88
CA VAL A 123 -2.21 -7.87 5.67
C VAL A 123 -3.00 -8.34 6.88
N ILE A 124 -3.97 -7.54 7.31
CA ILE A 124 -4.83 -7.92 8.45
C ILE A 124 -5.66 -9.14 8.06
N GLU A 125 -5.68 -10.14 8.93
CA GLU A 125 -6.41 -11.41 8.70
C GLU A 125 -7.87 -11.18 8.30
N ASP A 126 -8.53 -10.20 8.92
CA ASP A 126 -9.93 -9.86 8.66
C ASP A 126 -10.14 -9.06 7.36
N ASN A 127 -9.07 -8.59 6.72
CA ASN A 127 -9.17 -7.88 5.45
C ASN A 127 -9.25 -8.86 4.28
N LEU A 128 -10.40 -9.51 4.16
CA LEU A 128 -10.63 -10.58 3.18
C LEU A 128 -10.48 -10.10 1.73
N SER A 129 -10.89 -8.88 1.45
CA SER A 129 -10.78 -8.27 0.12
C SER A 129 -9.33 -8.11 -0.30
N ALA A 130 -8.47 -7.60 0.59
CA ALA A 130 -7.04 -7.46 0.32
C ALA A 130 -6.36 -8.82 0.18
N ARG A 131 -6.68 -9.78 1.04
CA ARG A 131 -6.13 -11.13 0.96
C ARG A 131 -6.44 -11.77 -0.38
N LYS A 132 -7.69 -11.69 -0.82
CA LYS A 132 -8.11 -12.21 -2.13
C LYS A 132 -7.37 -11.54 -3.27
N PHE A 133 -7.18 -10.22 -3.19
CA PHE A 133 -6.41 -9.46 -4.18
C PHE A 133 -4.97 -9.99 -4.28
N TYR A 134 -4.29 -10.19 -3.16
CA TYR A 134 -2.92 -10.71 -3.16
C TYR A 134 -2.86 -12.14 -3.69
N GLU A 135 -3.78 -13.00 -3.27
CA GLU A 135 -3.86 -14.37 -3.76
C GLU A 135 -4.08 -14.42 -5.29
N ASN A 136 -4.93 -13.55 -5.82
CA ASN A 136 -5.16 -13.42 -7.26
C ASN A 136 -3.93 -12.92 -8.03
N ASN A 137 -2.97 -12.29 -7.34
CA ASN A 137 -1.71 -11.83 -7.94
C ASN A 137 -0.53 -12.76 -7.62
N GLY A 138 -0.80 -13.98 -7.16
CA GLY A 138 0.19 -15.03 -6.97
C GLY A 138 0.84 -15.07 -5.60
N PHE A 139 0.44 -14.21 -4.68
CA PHE A 139 0.92 -14.23 -3.29
C PHE A 139 0.22 -15.33 -2.50
N VAL A 140 0.94 -15.89 -1.53
CA VAL A 140 0.43 -16.91 -0.62
C VAL A 140 0.78 -16.53 0.82
N ALA A 141 -0.04 -17.00 1.76
CA ALA A 141 0.27 -16.83 3.18
C ALA A 141 1.53 -17.61 3.53
N SER A 142 2.50 -16.93 4.18
CA SER A 142 3.77 -17.56 4.56
C SER A 142 3.67 -18.43 5.81
N GLY A 143 2.61 -18.30 6.58
CA GLY A 143 2.44 -18.93 7.88
C GLY A 143 2.88 -18.03 9.06
N LYS A 144 3.56 -16.93 8.80
CA LYS A 144 3.93 -15.97 9.84
C LYS A 144 2.77 -15.07 10.15
N THR A 145 2.49 -14.87 11.44
CA THR A 145 1.44 -13.98 11.94
C THR A 145 1.98 -13.13 13.07
N CYS A 146 1.33 -12.00 13.32
CA CYS A 146 1.69 -11.08 14.39
C CYS A 146 0.43 -10.42 14.95
N LEU A 147 0.27 -10.43 16.27
CA LEU A 147 -0.82 -9.69 16.90
C LEU A 147 -0.57 -8.18 16.74
N ILE A 148 -1.58 -7.45 16.27
CA ILE A 148 -1.49 -5.99 16.17
C ILE A 148 -1.61 -5.41 17.57
N GLU A 149 -0.58 -4.67 18.00
CA GLU A 149 -0.50 -4.09 19.34
C GLU A 149 -1.74 -3.26 19.68
N GLY A 150 -2.26 -3.44 20.89
CA GLY A 150 -3.44 -2.72 21.36
C GLY A 150 -4.77 -3.21 20.80
N THR A 151 -4.77 -4.32 20.06
CA THR A 151 -5.96 -4.90 19.44
C THR A 151 -6.04 -6.40 19.67
N THR A 152 -7.18 -6.99 19.26
CA THR A 152 -7.35 -8.46 19.17
C THR A 152 -7.15 -8.98 17.75
N LYS A 153 -6.67 -8.13 16.85
CA LYS A 153 -6.53 -8.43 15.42
C LYS A 153 -5.12 -8.91 15.10
N THR A 154 -5.01 -9.71 14.06
CA THR A 154 -3.78 -10.37 13.65
C THR A 154 -3.39 -9.92 12.24
N ASP A 155 -2.12 -9.58 12.05
CA ASP A 155 -1.49 -9.43 10.75
C ASP A 155 -0.98 -10.78 10.24
N MET A 156 -1.13 -11.01 8.95
CA MET A 156 -0.60 -12.16 8.24
C MET A 156 0.47 -11.71 7.25
N CYS A 157 1.57 -12.41 7.21
CA CYS A 157 2.58 -12.18 6.19
C CYS A 157 2.22 -12.97 4.92
N TYR A 158 2.08 -12.26 3.81
CA TYR A 158 1.92 -12.84 2.48
C TYR A 158 3.21 -12.66 1.69
N GLU A 159 3.53 -13.64 0.85
CA GLU A 159 4.75 -13.62 0.06
C GLU A 159 4.55 -14.12 -1.36
N LEU A 160 5.40 -13.62 -2.26
CA LEU A 160 5.56 -14.12 -3.62
C LEU A 160 7.04 -14.50 -3.80
N ILE A 161 7.30 -15.77 -4.07
CA ILE A 161 8.63 -16.26 -4.42
C ILE A 161 8.85 -16.03 -5.92
N LEU A 162 9.96 -15.38 -6.25
CA LEU A 162 10.28 -14.94 -7.61
C LEU A 162 11.08 -15.98 -8.40
#